data_d6dc525a0264f7817fa813553f3e0c42
#
_entry.id   d6dc525a0264f7817fa813553f3e0c42
#
_cell.length_a   1.000
_cell.length_b   1.000
_cell.length_c   1.000
_cell.angle_alpha   90.00
_cell.angle_beta   90.00
_cell.angle_gamma   90.00
#
_symmetry.space_group_name_H-M   'P 1'
#
loop_
_entity.id
_entity.type
_entity.pdbx_description
1 polymer ?
#
loop_
_entity_poly.entity_id
_entity_poly.type
_entity_poly.pdbx_seq_one_letter_code
_entity_poly.pdbx_strand_id
1 'polypeptide(L)'
;MRSLLLLSFLLGFSFPTNAKSETYYIDVSAESISDYILSGSDKNGFVIGNDPTITVNQGDTVIFDIDAFRHPFYIKTEFSRGSGKQVTTGTLSGTPGTQDGKISWNTTGVSEGTYYYVCSPHASFGMGGSIIIE
;
A
#
# COMPACT_ATOMS: atom_id res chain seq x y z
N MET A 1 20.12 -60.36 21.00
CA MET A 1 18.98 -59.64 20.47
C MET A 1 19.35 -58.18 20.22
N ARG A 2 19.52 -57.81 18.99
CA ARG A 2 19.82 -56.41 18.64
C ARG A 2 18.56 -55.72 18.17
N SER A 3 18.08 -54.76 18.96
CA SER A 3 16.88 -53.94 18.65
C SER A 3 17.25 -52.90 17.60
N LEU A 4 16.65 -52.99 16.43
CA LEU A 4 16.83 -52.03 15.35
C LEU A 4 15.82 -50.91 15.54
N LEU A 5 16.25 -49.73 15.98
CA LEU A 5 15.43 -48.53 16.01
C LEU A 5 15.29 -47.99 14.58
N LEU A 6 14.13 -48.13 13.98
CA LEU A 6 13.79 -47.41 12.75
C LEU A 6 13.47 -45.95 13.10
N LEU A 7 14.42 -45.05 12.75
CA LEU A 7 14.19 -43.63 12.81
C LEU A 7 13.41 -43.21 11.56
N SER A 8 12.09 -43.02 11.72
CA SER A 8 11.23 -42.52 10.65
C SER A 8 11.47 -41.01 10.46
N PHE A 9 12.17 -40.65 9.39
CA PHE A 9 12.35 -39.25 9.00
C PHE A 9 11.11 -38.81 8.24
N LEU A 10 10.19 -38.09 8.91
CA LEU A 10 9.11 -37.38 8.23
C LEU A 10 9.70 -36.16 7.52
N LEU A 11 9.92 -36.28 6.20
CA LEU A 11 10.12 -35.12 5.35
C LEU A 11 8.78 -34.37 5.26
N GLY A 12 8.68 -33.29 6.04
CA GLY A 12 7.58 -32.35 5.91
C GLY A 12 7.73 -31.61 4.57
N PHE A 13 6.95 -31.99 3.57
CA PHE A 13 6.78 -31.17 2.37
C PHE A 13 5.96 -29.95 2.73
N SER A 14 6.63 -28.81 2.90
CA SER A 14 5.98 -27.51 2.94
C SER A 14 5.60 -27.14 1.49
N PHE A 15 4.34 -27.25 1.15
CA PHE A 15 3.82 -26.72 -0.10
C PHE A 15 3.75 -25.19 0.04
N PRO A 16 4.28 -24.42 -0.95
CA PRO A 16 4.07 -22.99 -0.95
C PRO A 16 2.56 -22.72 -1.06
N THR A 17 1.97 -22.16 -0.01
CA THR A 17 0.61 -21.63 -0.10
C THR A 17 0.68 -20.40 -0.98
N ASN A 18 0.13 -20.47 -2.21
CA ASN A 18 -0.11 -19.29 -3.02
C ASN A 18 -1.12 -18.42 -2.28
N ALA A 19 -0.61 -17.39 -1.59
CA ALA A 19 -1.46 -16.38 -1.01
C ALA A 19 -2.23 -15.70 -2.15
N LYS A 20 -3.57 -15.73 -2.07
CA LYS A 20 -4.44 -15.06 -3.02
C LYS A 20 -4.21 -13.54 -2.89
N SER A 21 -3.96 -12.85 -4.00
CA SER A 21 -3.89 -11.39 -4.02
C SER A 21 -5.28 -10.79 -3.74
N GLU A 22 -5.31 -9.76 -2.91
CA GLU A 22 -6.52 -9.02 -2.55
C GLU A 22 -6.51 -7.64 -3.21
N THR A 23 -7.71 -7.07 -3.36
CA THR A 23 -7.88 -5.68 -3.82
C THR A 23 -8.57 -4.88 -2.73
N TYR A 24 -7.96 -3.78 -2.34
CA TYR A 24 -8.46 -2.86 -1.32
C TYR A 24 -8.89 -1.55 -1.95
N TYR A 25 -10.00 -1.01 -1.47
CA TYR A 25 -10.59 0.24 -1.96
C TYR A 25 -10.53 1.27 -0.84
N ILE A 26 -10.00 2.45 -1.16
CA ILE A 26 -9.82 3.54 -0.21
C ILE A 26 -10.30 4.84 -0.85
N ASP A 27 -11.33 5.43 -0.27
CA ASP A 27 -11.77 6.78 -0.61
C ASP A 27 -10.83 7.80 0.01
N VAL A 28 -10.46 8.82 -0.75
CA VAL A 28 -9.54 9.87 -0.35
C VAL A 28 -10.20 11.22 -0.54
N SER A 29 -10.30 12.00 0.53
CA SER A 29 -10.76 13.38 0.51
C SER A 29 -9.82 14.29 1.27
N ALA A 30 -10.06 15.59 1.29
CA ALA A 30 -9.28 16.56 2.05
C ALA A 30 -10.15 17.74 2.48
N GLU A 31 -9.99 18.17 3.75
CA GLU A 31 -10.66 19.35 4.29
C GLU A 31 -9.65 20.42 4.77
N SER A 32 -8.37 20.08 4.75
CA SER A 32 -7.27 20.93 5.21
C SER A 32 -6.05 20.81 4.29
N ILE A 33 -5.02 21.59 4.54
CA ILE A 33 -3.72 21.48 3.88
C ILE A 33 -2.76 20.54 4.62
N SER A 34 -3.21 19.91 5.70
CA SER A 34 -2.37 19.09 6.58
C SER A 34 -2.63 17.60 6.44
N ASP A 35 -3.85 17.23 6.04
CA ASP A 35 -4.28 15.83 6.10
C ASP A 35 -5.12 15.42 4.90
N TYR A 36 -4.86 14.22 4.38
CA TYR A 36 -5.86 13.46 3.64
C TYR A 36 -6.76 12.73 4.62
N ILE A 37 -8.04 12.67 4.30
CA ILE A 37 -9.02 11.87 5.03
C ILE A 37 -9.27 10.61 4.22
N LEU A 38 -8.95 9.46 4.79
CA LEU A 38 -9.15 8.17 4.15
C LEU A 38 -10.33 7.42 4.77
N SER A 39 -11.01 6.65 3.93
CA SER A 39 -12.06 5.72 4.34
C SER A 39 -12.03 4.48 3.46
N GLY A 40 -11.83 3.32 4.06
CA GLY A 40 -11.79 2.04 3.35
C GLY A 40 -11.29 0.91 4.23
N SER A 41 -10.57 -0.01 3.61
CA SER A 41 -9.99 -1.16 4.32
C SER A 41 -8.64 -1.55 3.72
N ASP A 42 -7.83 -2.19 4.54
CA ASP A 42 -6.59 -2.86 4.16
C ASP A 42 -6.54 -4.29 4.73
N LYS A 43 -5.39 -4.94 4.71
CA LYS A 43 -5.27 -6.32 5.22
C LYS A 43 -5.55 -6.45 6.72
N ASN A 44 -5.47 -5.36 7.49
CA ASN A 44 -5.66 -5.35 8.94
C ASN A 44 -7.07 -4.89 9.36
N GLY A 45 -7.93 -4.51 8.42
CA GLY A 45 -9.28 -4.07 8.68
C GLY A 45 -9.57 -2.66 8.18
N PHE A 46 -10.34 -1.87 8.94
CA PHE A 46 -10.73 -0.52 8.53
C PHE A 46 -9.55 0.45 8.53
N VAL A 47 -9.49 1.25 7.47
CA VAL A 47 -8.59 2.40 7.32
C VAL A 47 -9.46 3.64 7.32
N ILE A 48 -9.47 4.40 8.42
CA ILE A 48 -10.36 5.56 8.59
C ILE A 48 -9.59 6.67 9.32
N GLY A 49 -9.74 7.90 8.83
CA GLY A 49 -9.26 9.11 9.52
C GLY A 49 -8.20 9.88 8.75
N ASN A 50 -7.44 10.68 9.47
CA ASN A 50 -6.44 11.58 8.93
C ASN A 50 -5.11 10.86 8.72
N ASP A 51 -4.64 10.83 7.47
CA ASP A 51 -3.37 10.24 7.05
C ASP A 51 -3.06 8.85 7.65
N PRO A 52 -4.03 7.91 7.72
CA PRO A 52 -3.77 6.62 8.34
C PRO A 52 -2.76 5.80 7.55
N THR A 53 -2.06 4.92 8.25
CA THR A 53 -1.21 3.90 7.62
C THR A 53 -2.07 2.85 6.93
N ILE A 54 -1.66 2.48 5.72
CA ILE A 54 -2.25 1.39 4.92
C ILE A 54 -1.25 0.25 4.90
N THR A 55 -1.69 -0.97 5.18
CA THR A 55 -0.86 -2.17 5.13
C THR A 55 -1.46 -3.20 4.18
N VAL A 56 -0.67 -3.67 3.23
CA VAL A 56 -1.07 -4.71 2.26
C VAL A 56 0.06 -5.71 2.07
N ASN A 57 -0.26 -6.88 1.55
CA ASN A 57 0.75 -7.86 1.17
C ASN A 57 1.30 -7.55 -0.23
N GLN A 58 2.55 -7.95 -0.45
CA GLN A 58 3.13 -7.96 -1.79
C GLN A 58 2.22 -8.76 -2.74
N GLY A 59 1.87 -8.18 -3.88
CA GLY A 59 0.94 -8.75 -4.86
C GLY A 59 -0.49 -8.23 -4.74
N ASP A 60 -0.85 -7.60 -3.63
CA ASP A 60 -2.16 -6.96 -3.49
C ASP A 60 -2.28 -5.70 -4.35
N THR A 61 -3.50 -5.27 -4.58
CA THR A 61 -3.80 -4.02 -5.28
C THR A 61 -4.51 -3.05 -4.34
N VAL A 62 -4.05 -1.81 -4.30
CA VAL A 62 -4.76 -0.72 -3.62
C VAL A 62 -5.33 0.23 -4.66
N ILE A 63 -6.61 0.53 -4.55
CA ILE A 63 -7.31 1.49 -5.40
C ILE A 63 -7.71 2.68 -4.55
N PHE A 64 -7.17 3.83 -4.88
CA PHE A 64 -7.53 5.11 -4.27
C PHE A 64 -8.55 5.81 -5.15
N ASP A 65 -9.73 6.11 -4.61
CA ASP A 65 -10.75 6.95 -5.25
C ASP A 65 -10.64 8.36 -4.66
N ILE A 66 -10.10 9.28 -5.45
CA ILE A 66 -9.64 10.57 -4.99
C ILE A 66 -10.66 11.64 -5.35
N ASP A 67 -11.15 12.36 -4.33
CA ASP A 67 -11.92 13.59 -4.42
C ASP A 67 -11.31 14.60 -3.44
N ALA A 68 -10.19 15.21 -3.88
CA ALA A 68 -9.37 16.08 -3.06
C ALA A 68 -8.89 17.31 -3.86
N PHE A 69 -9.80 18.21 -4.18
CA PHE A 69 -9.51 19.42 -4.96
C PHE A 69 -8.36 20.23 -4.34
N ARG A 70 -7.39 20.64 -5.17
CA ARG A 70 -6.14 21.31 -4.82
C ARG A 70 -5.11 20.44 -4.07
N HIS A 71 -5.32 19.13 -3.99
CA HIS A 71 -4.40 18.22 -3.31
C HIS A 71 -3.95 17.10 -4.26
N PRO A 72 -2.98 17.37 -5.17
CA PRO A 72 -2.44 16.37 -6.09
C PRO A 72 -1.88 15.15 -5.33
N PHE A 73 -2.39 13.96 -5.63
CA PHE A 73 -2.09 12.73 -4.94
C PHE A 73 -1.02 11.92 -5.68
N TYR A 74 0.04 11.55 -4.98
CA TYR A 74 1.13 10.71 -5.50
C TYR A 74 1.43 9.54 -4.59
N ILE A 75 1.84 8.42 -5.17
CA ILE A 75 2.43 7.31 -4.44
C ILE A 75 3.94 7.36 -4.65
N LYS A 76 4.70 7.42 -3.56
CA LYS A 76 6.13 7.75 -3.57
C LYS A 76 6.97 6.80 -2.74
N THR A 77 8.26 6.75 -3.04
CA THR A 77 9.27 6.02 -2.25
C THR A 77 9.81 6.84 -1.07
N GLU A 78 9.58 8.16 -1.09
CA GLU A 78 9.99 9.09 -0.02
C GLU A 78 8.84 10.06 0.28
N PHE A 79 8.70 10.43 1.55
CA PHE A 79 7.78 11.50 1.94
C PHE A 79 8.39 12.86 1.61
N SER A 80 8.05 13.42 0.46
CA SER A 80 8.68 14.62 -0.08
C SER A 80 7.71 15.45 -0.92
N ARG A 81 8.01 16.75 -1.03
CA ARG A 81 7.27 17.68 -1.91
C ARG A 81 7.53 17.39 -3.40
N GLY A 82 6.62 17.88 -4.21
CA GLY A 82 6.72 17.81 -5.67
C GLY A 82 6.33 16.46 -6.24
N SER A 83 6.56 16.28 -7.51
CA SER A 83 6.20 15.09 -8.28
C SER A 83 7.31 14.04 -8.38
N GLY A 84 8.46 14.29 -7.79
CA GLY A 84 9.59 13.36 -7.80
C GLY A 84 9.39 12.18 -6.85
N LYS A 85 10.27 11.19 -6.95
CA LYS A 85 10.29 10.01 -6.07
C LYS A 85 9.03 9.14 -6.15
N GLN A 86 8.30 9.19 -7.25
CA GLN A 86 7.17 8.30 -7.48
C GLN A 86 7.64 6.84 -7.53
N VAL A 87 6.78 5.93 -7.10
CA VAL A 87 7.04 4.49 -7.24
C VAL A 87 7.20 4.12 -8.72
N THR A 88 8.18 3.28 -8.99
CA THR A 88 8.50 2.76 -10.34
C THR A 88 8.35 1.25 -10.43
N THR A 89 8.08 0.58 -9.32
CA THR A 89 7.85 -0.86 -9.23
C THR A 89 6.38 -1.16 -9.00
N GLY A 90 5.96 -2.37 -9.36
CA GLY A 90 4.55 -2.70 -9.46
C GLY A 90 3.92 -2.10 -10.71
N THR A 91 2.60 -2.06 -10.75
CA THR A 91 1.85 -1.46 -11.86
C THR A 91 0.94 -0.37 -11.33
N LEU A 92 1.25 0.86 -11.71
CA LEU A 92 0.45 2.03 -11.39
C LEU A 92 -0.50 2.34 -12.55
N SER A 93 -1.80 2.47 -12.27
CA SER A 93 -2.83 2.88 -13.22
C SER A 93 -3.50 4.16 -12.75
N GLY A 94 -3.96 4.97 -13.68
CA GLY A 94 -4.47 6.32 -13.42
C GLY A 94 -3.38 7.38 -13.62
N THR A 95 -3.72 8.63 -13.38
CA THR A 95 -2.81 9.76 -13.59
C THR A 95 -2.24 10.22 -12.25
N PRO A 96 -0.94 10.00 -11.97
CA PRO A 96 -0.31 10.54 -10.77
C PRO A 96 -0.51 12.05 -10.66
N GLY A 97 -0.80 12.51 -9.45
CA GLY A 97 -1.13 13.91 -9.20
C GLY A 97 -2.58 14.28 -9.45
N THR A 98 -3.45 13.31 -9.75
CA THR A 98 -4.88 13.58 -9.85
C THR A 98 -5.43 14.13 -8.54
N GLN A 99 -6.45 14.99 -8.66
CA GLN A 99 -7.22 15.56 -7.57
C GLN A 99 -8.66 15.05 -7.58
N ASP A 100 -9.04 14.39 -8.67
CA ASP A 100 -10.35 13.80 -8.89
C ASP A 100 -10.20 12.61 -9.85
N GLY A 101 -10.44 11.42 -9.34
CA GLY A 101 -10.30 10.18 -10.11
C GLY A 101 -9.60 9.08 -9.33
N LYS A 102 -9.28 7.98 -10.03
CA LYS A 102 -8.71 6.78 -9.41
C LYS A 102 -7.24 6.60 -9.73
N ILE A 103 -6.49 6.23 -8.70
CA ILE A 103 -5.14 5.67 -8.85
C ILE A 103 -5.17 4.26 -8.27
N SER A 104 -4.70 3.30 -9.05
CA SER A 104 -4.57 1.91 -8.64
C SER A 104 -3.09 1.52 -8.66
N TRP A 105 -2.62 0.89 -7.59
CA TRP A 105 -1.27 0.35 -7.50
C TRP A 105 -1.31 -1.15 -7.20
N ASN A 106 -0.93 -1.95 -8.20
CA ASN A 106 -0.71 -3.37 -8.02
C ASN A 106 0.73 -3.59 -7.55
N THR A 107 0.89 -4.24 -6.42
CA THR A 107 2.18 -4.37 -5.74
C THR A 107 2.96 -5.63 -6.08
N THR A 108 2.59 -6.33 -7.15
CA THR A 108 3.37 -7.46 -7.65
C THR A 108 4.78 -7.00 -8.04
N GLY A 109 5.79 -7.64 -7.44
CA GLY A 109 7.20 -7.28 -7.67
C GLY A 109 7.68 -6.06 -6.90
N VAL A 110 6.84 -5.44 -6.07
CA VAL A 110 7.24 -4.37 -5.16
C VAL A 110 7.91 -4.97 -3.94
N SER A 111 9.07 -4.47 -3.55
CA SER A 111 9.78 -4.93 -2.36
C SER A 111 9.01 -4.61 -1.08
N GLU A 112 9.09 -5.49 -0.09
CA GLU A 112 8.62 -5.19 1.26
C GLU A 112 9.27 -3.92 1.78
N GLY A 113 8.51 -3.12 2.52
CA GLY A 113 9.00 -1.87 3.07
C GLY A 113 7.91 -0.82 3.18
N THR A 114 8.34 0.42 3.42
CA THR A 114 7.45 1.57 3.59
C THR A 114 7.51 2.47 2.36
N TYR A 115 6.33 2.74 1.84
CA TYR A 115 6.05 3.71 0.77
C TYR A 115 5.09 4.76 1.32
N TYR A 116 4.74 5.76 0.51
CA TYR A 116 3.95 6.88 0.99
C TYR A 116 2.93 7.33 -0.04
N TYR A 117 1.74 7.72 0.41
CA TYR A 117 0.83 8.56 -0.36
C TYR A 117 1.01 10.00 0.12
N VAL A 118 1.16 10.94 -0.81
CA VAL A 118 1.62 12.30 -0.49
C VAL A 118 0.89 13.34 -1.32
N CYS A 119 0.48 14.44 -0.68
CA CYS A 119 0.06 15.66 -1.38
C CYS A 119 1.31 16.45 -1.79
N SER A 120 1.53 16.64 -3.09
CA SER A 120 2.79 17.22 -3.58
C SER A 120 3.10 18.64 -3.07
N PRO A 121 2.14 19.60 -3.00
CA PRO A 121 2.45 20.92 -2.48
C PRO A 121 2.45 20.98 -0.93
N HIS A 122 1.75 20.05 -0.24
CA HIS A 122 1.53 20.13 1.20
C HIS A 122 2.28 19.07 2.02
N ALA A 123 3.23 18.36 1.41
CA ALA A 123 4.06 17.40 2.14
C ALA A 123 4.82 18.04 3.31
N SER A 124 5.23 19.31 3.17
CA SER A 124 5.89 20.06 4.24
C SER A 124 4.99 20.36 5.45
N PHE A 125 3.67 20.23 5.28
CA PHE A 125 2.68 20.31 6.35
C PHE A 125 2.29 18.94 6.91
N GLY A 126 2.94 17.87 6.43
CA GLY A 126 2.68 16.50 6.83
C GLY A 126 1.54 15.80 6.09
N MET A 127 1.00 16.39 5.02
CA MET A 127 -0.14 15.86 4.29
C MET A 127 0.23 14.61 3.49
N GLY A 128 -0.15 13.47 4.01
CA GLY A 128 0.14 12.14 3.48
C GLY A 128 0.40 11.12 4.58
N GLY A 129 0.53 9.86 4.21
CA GLY A 129 0.74 8.77 5.15
C GLY A 129 1.55 7.63 4.56
N SER A 130 1.73 6.59 5.35
CA SER A 130 2.54 5.42 5.00
C SER A 130 1.70 4.34 4.31
N ILE A 131 2.31 3.68 3.33
CA ILE A 131 1.84 2.42 2.75
C ILE A 131 2.91 1.37 3.07
N ILE A 132 2.56 0.37 3.89
CA ILE A 132 3.45 -0.72 4.27
C ILE A 132 3.15 -1.91 3.39
N ILE A 133 4.19 -2.42 2.71
CA ILE A 133 4.14 -3.66 1.94
C ILE A 133 4.82 -4.76 2.77
N GLU A 134 4.08 -5.80 3.06
CA GLU A 134 4.54 -6.98 3.81
C GLU A 134 4.73 -8.22 2.92
#